data_2c730089993bf867eb7d0ba0aa5b6052
#
_entry.id   2c730089993bf867eb7d0ba0aa5b6052
#
_cell.length_a   1.000
_cell.length_b   1.000
_cell.length_c   1.000
_cell.angle_alpha   90.00
_cell.angle_beta   90.00
_cell.angle_gamma   90.00
#
_symmetry.space_group_name_H-M   'P 1'
#
loop_
_entity.id
_entity.type
_entity.pdbx_description
1 polymer ?
#
loop_
_entity_poly.entity_id
_entity_poly.type
_entity_poly.pdbx_seq_one_letter_code
_entity_poly.pdbx_strand_id
1 'polypeptide(L)'
;MRITLPGDGPVLCFGGPYSNLEATRALRTEARRLGIPAERVICTGDIVAYCANPVETANEIRDWGCHVIKGNCEEQLAARADNCGCGFGAETTCDLLSRGWYEYADAQMTDDLRDWMAGLPDAITFELTGRTFRVIHGGVTMINRFIFPSTPAAEKSAELEAAKADVVVAGHSGLPFGETVAERYWFNPGVIGMPANDGTTDGWFGIITPESDSSLTFALKRLAYDAESAAASLQ
;
A
#
# COMPACT_ATOMS: atom_id res chain seq x y z
N MET A 1 5.01 13.79 -5.37
CA MET A 1 3.89 14.59 -5.95
C MET A 1 3.09 15.23 -4.83
N ARG A 2 2.66 16.49 -4.95
CA ARG A 2 1.71 17.10 -3.99
C ARG A 2 0.29 17.00 -4.55
N ILE A 3 -0.64 16.58 -3.72
CA ILE A 3 -2.07 16.51 -4.07
C ILE A 3 -2.89 17.40 -3.13
N THR A 4 -4.10 17.74 -3.56
CA THR A 4 -5.12 18.39 -2.72
C THR A 4 -6.30 17.45 -2.61
N LEU A 5 -6.67 17.09 -1.39
CA LEU A 5 -7.83 16.24 -1.14
C LEU A 5 -9.11 17.09 -1.20
N PRO A 6 -10.15 16.67 -1.92
CA PRO A 6 -11.41 17.41 -1.98
C PRO A 6 -12.20 17.28 -0.66
N GLY A 7 -12.68 18.40 -0.12
CA GLY A 7 -13.51 18.43 1.11
C GLY A 7 -12.77 18.00 2.38
N ASP A 8 -13.51 17.86 3.49
CA ASP A 8 -12.98 17.60 4.83
C ASP A 8 -13.29 16.17 5.35
N GLY A 9 -13.69 15.27 4.48
CA GLY A 9 -14.06 13.90 4.85
C GLY A 9 -12.88 12.99 5.20
N PRO A 10 -13.14 11.72 5.56
CA PRO A 10 -12.09 10.75 5.86
C PRO A 10 -11.24 10.40 4.63
N VAL A 11 -10.02 9.95 4.90
CA VAL A 11 -9.08 9.40 3.90
C VAL A 11 -8.94 7.91 4.14
N LEU A 12 -9.13 7.09 3.10
CA LEU A 12 -8.89 5.66 3.14
C LEU A 12 -7.48 5.38 2.61
N CYS A 13 -6.68 4.66 3.38
CA CYS A 13 -5.34 4.23 3.00
C CYS A 13 -5.26 2.69 2.97
N PHE A 14 -4.59 2.13 2.00
CA PHE A 14 -4.34 0.69 1.90
C PHE A 14 -3.04 0.42 1.17
N GLY A 15 -2.49 -0.78 1.35
CA GLY A 15 -1.32 -1.26 0.61
C GLY A 15 -1.54 -2.65 0.05
N GLY A 16 -0.59 -3.10 -0.73
CA GLY A 16 -0.47 -4.45 -1.22
C GLY A 16 -1.75 -5.11 -1.72
N PRO A 17 -2.37 -4.62 -2.81
CA PRO A 17 -3.39 -5.40 -3.53
C PRO A 17 -2.90 -6.78 -3.95
N TYR A 18 -1.59 -6.92 -4.22
CA TYR A 18 -0.89 -8.19 -4.45
C TYR A 18 -1.54 -9.10 -5.49
N SER A 19 -2.02 -8.54 -6.61
CA SER A 19 -2.72 -9.29 -7.64
C SER A 19 -3.98 -10.03 -7.15
N ASN A 20 -4.55 -9.62 -6.00
CA ASN A 20 -5.78 -10.16 -5.44
C ASN A 20 -6.96 -9.30 -5.88
N LEU A 21 -7.61 -9.74 -6.95
CA LEU A 21 -8.72 -9.01 -7.56
C LEU A 21 -9.94 -8.96 -6.64
N GLU A 22 -10.24 -10.06 -5.94
CA GLU A 22 -11.37 -10.19 -5.03
C GLU A 22 -11.25 -9.20 -3.86
N ALA A 23 -10.08 -9.13 -3.23
CA ALA A 23 -9.80 -8.17 -2.16
C ALA A 23 -9.86 -6.71 -2.65
N THR A 24 -9.34 -6.45 -3.85
CA THR A 24 -9.37 -5.11 -4.46
C THR A 24 -10.80 -4.63 -4.72
N ARG A 25 -11.65 -5.49 -5.29
CA ARG A 25 -13.07 -5.19 -5.53
C ARG A 25 -13.86 -5.03 -4.22
N ALA A 26 -13.55 -5.86 -3.21
CA ALA A 26 -14.15 -5.75 -1.89
C ALA A 26 -13.83 -4.39 -1.25
N LEU A 27 -12.57 -3.93 -1.30
CA LEU A 27 -12.19 -2.63 -0.77
C LEU A 27 -12.85 -1.48 -1.52
N ARG A 28 -12.90 -1.54 -2.84
CA ARG A 28 -13.59 -0.52 -3.66
C ARG A 28 -15.08 -0.44 -3.32
N THR A 29 -15.71 -1.58 -3.03
CA THR A 29 -17.10 -1.65 -2.57
C THR A 29 -17.25 -1.05 -1.18
N GLU A 30 -16.33 -1.37 -0.27
CA GLU A 30 -16.33 -0.83 1.09
C GLU A 30 -16.10 0.69 1.12
N ALA A 31 -15.20 1.22 0.27
CA ALA A 31 -15.02 2.67 0.13
C ALA A 31 -16.32 3.38 -0.29
N ARG A 32 -17.06 2.79 -1.25
CA ARG A 32 -18.38 3.30 -1.67
C ARG A 32 -19.39 3.23 -0.52
N ARG A 33 -19.43 2.13 0.23
CA ARG A 33 -20.31 1.97 1.40
C ARG A 33 -20.03 3.01 2.47
N LEU A 34 -18.77 3.38 2.66
CA LEU A 34 -18.34 4.41 3.60
C LEU A 34 -18.51 5.84 3.07
N GLY A 35 -18.93 6.00 1.80
CA GLY A 35 -19.05 7.31 1.17
C GLY A 35 -17.72 8.01 0.90
N ILE A 36 -16.62 7.26 0.80
CA ILE A 36 -15.28 7.80 0.54
C ILE A 36 -15.05 7.78 -0.98
N PRO A 37 -14.95 8.94 -1.65
CA PRO A 37 -14.70 9.01 -3.08
C PRO A 37 -13.26 8.64 -3.43
N ALA A 38 -13.01 8.27 -4.69
CA ALA A 38 -11.71 7.81 -5.16
C ALA A 38 -10.58 8.81 -4.89
N GLU A 39 -10.85 10.10 -4.99
CA GLU A 39 -9.91 11.19 -4.75
C GLU A 39 -9.48 11.30 -3.28
N ARG A 40 -10.12 10.56 -2.38
CA ARG A 40 -9.75 10.44 -0.96
C ARG A 40 -9.28 9.03 -0.59
N VAL A 41 -8.95 8.22 -1.58
CA VAL A 41 -8.38 6.88 -1.41
C VAL A 41 -6.94 6.87 -1.86
N ILE A 42 -6.05 6.31 -1.04
CA ILE A 42 -4.60 6.30 -1.28
C ILE A 42 -4.07 4.86 -1.16
N CYS A 43 -3.43 4.38 -2.22
CA CYS A 43 -2.72 3.10 -2.27
C CYS A 43 -1.22 3.33 -2.05
N THR A 44 -0.61 2.58 -1.13
CA THR A 44 0.81 2.65 -0.82
C THR A 44 1.71 1.77 -1.71
N GLY A 45 1.21 1.28 -2.84
CA GLY A 45 1.96 0.48 -3.81
C GLY A 45 1.85 -1.04 -3.61
N ASP A 46 2.68 -1.77 -4.33
CA ASP A 46 2.68 -3.24 -4.44
C ASP A 46 1.33 -3.79 -4.91
N ILE A 47 0.85 -3.23 -6.02
CA ILE A 47 -0.41 -3.65 -6.66
C ILE A 47 -0.29 -5.07 -7.18
N VAL A 48 0.88 -5.38 -7.76
CA VAL A 48 1.16 -6.65 -8.43
C VAL A 48 2.19 -7.43 -7.63
N ALA A 49 1.76 -8.52 -7.03
CA ALA A 49 2.61 -9.51 -6.35
C ALA A 49 1.81 -10.78 -6.07
N TYR A 50 2.44 -11.83 -5.66
CA TYR A 50 1.96 -13.09 -5.01
C TYR A 50 0.73 -13.77 -5.61
N CYS A 51 -0.40 -13.06 -5.83
CA CYS A 51 -1.69 -13.68 -6.21
C CYS A 51 -1.88 -13.80 -7.73
N ALA A 52 -3.05 -14.32 -8.15
CA ALA A 52 -3.26 -14.88 -9.48
C ALA A 52 -3.60 -13.88 -10.58
N ASN A 53 -4.11 -12.67 -10.25
CA ASN A 53 -4.73 -11.77 -11.21
C ASN A 53 -3.95 -10.43 -11.37
N PRO A 54 -2.68 -10.46 -11.86
CA PRO A 54 -1.85 -9.26 -11.88
C PRO A 54 -2.39 -8.17 -12.81
N VAL A 55 -2.82 -8.52 -14.00
CA VAL A 55 -3.33 -7.57 -15.02
C VAL A 55 -4.67 -6.99 -14.60
N GLU A 56 -5.58 -7.86 -14.16
CA GLU A 56 -6.94 -7.48 -13.76
C GLU A 56 -6.90 -6.56 -12.53
N THR A 57 -6.04 -6.87 -11.55
CA THR A 57 -5.87 -6.05 -10.34
C THR A 57 -5.27 -4.69 -10.67
N ALA A 58 -4.25 -4.64 -11.51
CA ALA A 58 -3.64 -3.38 -11.96
C ALA A 58 -4.66 -2.50 -12.70
N ASN A 59 -5.46 -3.09 -13.60
CA ASN A 59 -6.53 -2.38 -14.28
C ASN A 59 -7.63 -1.91 -13.31
N GLU A 60 -8.08 -2.75 -12.38
CA GLU A 60 -9.09 -2.38 -11.39
C GLU A 60 -8.64 -1.16 -10.54
N ILE A 61 -7.37 -1.11 -10.11
CA ILE A 61 -6.79 0.02 -9.38
C ILE A 61 -6.71 1.26 -10.27
N ARG A 62 -6.21 1.14 -11.49
CA ARG A 62 -6.13 2.26 -12.45
C ARG A 62 -7.50 2.85 -12.75
N ASP A 63 -8.48 1.99 -13.00
CA ASP A 63 -9.86 2.39 -13.33
C ASP A 63 -10.64 2.88 -12.11
N TRP A 64 -10.20 2.58 -10.90
CA TRP A 64 -10.76 3.17 -9.69
C TRP A 64 -10.46 4.67 -9.62
N GLY A 65 -9.29 5.10 -10.11
CA GLY A 65 -8.89 6.50 -10.13
C GLY A 65 -8.46 7.01 -8.76
N CYS A 66 -8.09 6.14 -7.83
CA CYS A 66 -7.51 6.51 -6.54
C CYS A 66 -6.06 7.01 -6.70
N HIS A 67 -5.53 7.66 -5.68
CA HIS A 67 -4.12 8.02 -5.65
C HIS A 67 -3.27 6.78 -5.38
N VAL A 68 -2.24 6.59 -6.19
CA VAL A 68 -1.33 5.45 -6.09
C VAL A 68 0.11 5.96 -6.08
N ILE A 69 0.94 5.42 -5.19
CA ILE A 69 2.39 5.57 -5.26
C ILE A 69 3.03 4.28 -5.75
N LYS A 70 4.22 4.39 -6.31
CA LYS A 70 5.01 3.27 -6.76
C LYS A 70 5.52 2.45 -5.57
N GLY A 71 5.31 1.12 -5.58
CA GLY A 71 6.02 0.17 -4.74
C GLY A 71 7.26 -0.39 -5.45
N ASN A 72 8.06 -1.19 -4.77
CA ASN A 72 9.19 -1.86 -5.41
C ASN A 72 8.74 -2.79 -6.55
N CYS A 73 7.59 -3.42 -6.42
CA CYS A 73 7.07 -4.29 -7.49
C CYS A 73 6.76 -3.49 -8.76
N GLU A 74 6.08 -2.36 -8.68
CA GLU A 74 5.82 -1.48 -9.82
C GLU A 74 7.11 -0.92 -10.41
N GLU A 75 8.09 -0.54 -9.57
CA GLU A 75 9.40 -0.06 -10.02
C GLU A 75 10.11 -1.11 -10.89
N GLN A 76 10.18 -2.34 -10.41
CA GLN A 76 10.87 -3.42 -11.09
C GLN A 76 10.13 -3.90 -12.34
N LEU A 77 8.81 -4.06 -12.28
CA LEU A 77 7.98 -4.44 -13.45
C LEU A 77 8.04 -3.38 -14.56
N ALA A 78 8.02 -2.09 -14.21
CA ALA A 78 8.17 -1.00 -15.17
C ALA A 78 9.56 -1.01 -15.84
N ALA A 79 10.60 -1.30 -15.06
CA ALA A 79 11.98 -1.39 -15.54
C ALA A 79 12.29 -2.71 -16.28
N ARG A 80 11.37 -3.68 -16.30
CA ARG A 80 11.62 -5.05 -16.81
C ARG A 80 12.84 -5.71 -16.15
N ALA A 81 12.95 -5.52 -14.83
CA ALA A 81 14.03 -6.08 -14.04
C ALA A 81 13.85 -7.60 -13.81
N ASP A 82 14.92 -8.27 -13.42
CA ASP A 82 14.93 -9.73 -13.25
C ASP A 82 14.32 -10.20 -11.91
N ASN A 83 13.93 -9.29 -11.02
CA ASN A 83 13.37 -9.63 -9.70
C ASN A 83 12.47 -8.50 -9.16
N CYS A 84 11.71 -8.81 -8.09
CA CYS A 84 10.74 -7.89 -7.50
C CYS A 84 11.35 -6.71 -6.72
N GLY A 85 12.65 -6.68 -6.46
CA GLY A 85 13.26 -5.67 -5.60
C GLY A 85 12.76 -5.69 -4.15
N CYS A 86 12.20 -6.80 -3.66
CA CYS A 86 11.54 -6.88 -2.35
C CYS A 86 12.49 -6.74 -1.15
N GLY A 87 13.81 -6.88 -1.37
CA GLY A 87 14.80 -6.74 -0.29
C GLY A 87 14.93 -7.95 0.63
N PHE A 88 14.40 -9.11 0.24
CA PHE A 88 14.60 -10.36 0.98
C PHE A 88 16.07 -10.78 0.93
N GLY A 89 16.57 -11.38 2.03
CA GLY A 89 17.92 -11.94 2.05
C GLY A 89 18.10 -13.01 0.96
N ALA A 90 19.21 -13.00 0.26
CA ALA A 90 19.49 -13.95 -0.82
C ALA A 90 19.33 -15.41 -0.36
N GLU A 91 18.71 -16.24 -1.21
CA GLU A 91 18.45 -17.67 -0.97
C GLU A 91 17.54 -17.98 0.25
N THR A 92 16.89 -17.00 0.85
CA THR A 92 15.83 -17.26 1.84
C THR A 92 14.59 -17.84 1.15
N THR A 93 13.74 -18.51 1.92
CA THR A 93 12.45 -19.01 1.40
C THR A 93 11.64 -17.90 0.74
N CYS A 94 11.63 -16.68 1.31
CA CYS A 94 10.94 -15.54 0.73
C CYS A 94 11.54 -15.11 -0.61
N ASP A 95 12.87 -15.10 -0.74
CA ASP A 95 13.57 -14.80 -2.01
C ASP A 95 13.22 -15.84 -3.08
N LEU A 96 13.28 -17.14 -2.74
CA LEU A 96 12.96 -18.22 -3.68
C LEU A 96 11.48 -18.19 -4.13
N LEU A 97 10.57 -17.97 -3.21
CA LEU A 97 9.13 -17.87 -3.54
C LEU A 97 8.84 -16.60 -4.36
N SER A 98 9.57 -15.50 -4.12
CA SER A 98 9.35 -14.25 -4.84
C SER A 98 9.70 -14.35 -6.33
N ARG A 99 10.64 -15.19 -6.71
CA ARG A 99 11.01 -15.40 -8.12
C ARG A 99 9.86 -15.98 -8.93
N GLY A 100 9.16 -17.00 -8.39
CA GLY A 100 8.07 -17.67 -9.10
C GLY A 100 6.89 -16.75 -9.40
N TRP A 101 6.39 -16.01 -8.41
CA TRP A 101 5.28 -15.09 -8.66
C TRP A 101 5.70 -13.88 -9.52
N TYR A 102 6.97 -13.43 -9.39
CA TYR A 102 7.44 -12.29 -10.18
C TYR A 102 7.54 -12.65 -11.66
N GLU A 103 8.16 -13.79 -12.00
CA GLU A 103 8.21 -14.30 -13.38
C GLU A 103 6.81 -14.47 -13.98
N TYR A 104 5.87 -15.03 -13.21
CA TYR A 104 4.48 -15.18 -13.63
C TYR A 104 3.82 -13.84 -13.93
N ALA A 105 3.96 -12.87 -13.02
CA ALA A 105 3.38 -11.54 -13.17
C ALA A 105 4.04 -10.77 -14.31
N ASP A 106 5.37 -10.79 -14.40
CA ASP A 106 6.14 -10.10 -15.44
C ASP A 106 5.75 -10.59 -16.83
N ALA A 107 5.58 -11.89 -17.01
CA ALA A 107 5.17 -12.48 -18.30
C ALA A 107 3.77 -12.00 -18.78
N GLN A 108 2.92 -11.55 -17.88
CA GLN A 108 1.56 -11.08 -18.20
C GLN A 108 1.46 -9.57 -18.36
N MET A 109 2.43 -8.80 -17.83
CA MET A 109 2.38 -7.33 -17.87
C MET A 109 2.45 -6.80 -19.29
N THR A 110 1.43 -6.03 -19.67
CA THR A 110 1.39 -5.31 -20.94
C THR A 110 2.29 -4.06 -20.90
N ASP A 111 2.74 -3.59 -22.06
CA ASP A 111 3.51 -2.34 -22.17
C ASP A 111 2.74 -1.15 -21.60
N ASP A 112 1.45 -1.06 -21.85
CA ASP A 112 0.57 0.00 -21.32
C ASP A 112 0.53 0.03 -19.78
N LEU A 113 0.48 -1.14 -19.12
CA LEU A 113 0.53 -1.22 -17.66
C LEU A 113 1.93 -0.88 -17.13
N ARG A 114 3.00 -1.29 -17.82
CA ARG A 114 4.38 -0.92 -17.43
C ARG A 114 4.61 0.59 -17.55
N ASP A 115 4.10 1.23 -18.62
CA ASP A 115 4.17 2.67 -18.81
C ASP A 115 3.38 3.41 -17.73
N TRP A 116 2.20 2.91 -17.37
CA TRP A 116 1.43 3.44 -16.25
C TRP A 116 2.18 3.31 -14.91
N MET A 117 2.75 2.15 -14.60
CA MET A 117 3.56 1.93 -13.40
C MET A 117 4.80 2.83 -13.36
N ALA A 118 5.49 3.02 -14.51
CA ALA A 118 6.62 3.94 -14.63
C ALA A 118 6.24 5.38 -14.26
N GLY A 119 5.02 5.79 -14.62
CA GLY A 119 4.48 7.13 -14.35
C GLY A 119 3.98 7.36 -12.92
N LEU A 120 3.88 6.32 -12.09
CA LEU A 120 3.46 6.48 -10.69
C LEU A 120 4.48 7.30 -9.88
N PRO A 121 4.04 8.18 -8.98
CA PRO A 121 4.94 8.94 -8.12
C PRO A 121 5.58 8.05 -7.05
N ASP A 122 6.83 8.32 -6.67
CA ASP A 122 7.52 7.62 -5.58
C ASP A 122 6.95 7.99 -4.20
N ALA A 123 6.35 9.17 -4.09
CA ALA A 123 5.70 9.65 -2.87
C ALA A 123 4.61 10.67 -3.17
N ILE A 124 3.59 10.71 -2.30
CA ILE A 124 2.54 11.72 -2.30
C ILE A 124 2.64 12.54 -1.02
N THR A 125 2.39 13.85 -1.11
CA THR A 125 2.24 14.74 0.04
C THR A 125 0.89 15.45 -0.04
N PHE A 126 0.24 15.60 1.11
CA PHE A 126 -1.00 16.38 1.24
C PHE A 126 -1.10 17.01 2.63
N GLU A 127 -2.03 17.91 2.80
CA GLU A 127 -2.37 18.51 4.10
C GLU A 127 -3.77 18.08 4.53
N LEU A 128 -3.94 17.80 5.81
CA LEU A 128 -5.22 17.50 6.44
C LEU A 128 -5.24 18.09 7.85
N THR A 129 -6.22 18.92 8.17
CA THR A 129 -6.33 19.64 9.47
C THR A 129 -5.06 20.39 9.89
N GLY A 130 -4.34 20.99 8.92
CA GLY A 130 -3.09 21.72 9.18
C GLY A 130 -1.86 20.84 9.45
N ARG A 131 -1.99 19.52 9.34
CA ARG A 131 -0.87 18.57 9.42
C ARG A 131 -0.41 18.15 8.04
N THR A 132 0.90 18.03 7.87
CA THR A 132 1.52 17.55 6.63
C THR A 132 1.63 16.04 6.65
N PHE A 133 1.12 15.41 5.61
CA PHE A 133 1.22 13.97 5.36
C PHE A 133 2.23 13.67 4.26
N ARG A 134 2.98 12.61 4.42
CA ARG A 134 3.77 12.01 3.35
C ARG A 134 3.48 10.52 3.25
N VAL A 135 3.04 10.10 2.06
CA VAL A 135 2.81 8.70 1.71
C VAL A 135 4.06 8.18 1.00
N ILE A 136 4.60 7.08 1.49
CA ILE A 136 5.78 6.40 0.95
C ILE A 136 5.51 4.90 0.90
N HIS A 137 6.27 4.15 0.11
CA HIS A 137 6.09 2.70 0.07
C HIS A 137 6.71 2.01 1.29
N GLY A 138 8.02 1.97 1.41
CA GLY A 138 8.73 1.39 2.57
C GLY A 138 9.40 2.46 3.42
N GLY A 139 10.57 2.94 3.03
CA GLY A 139 11.28 4.06 3.65
C GLY A 139 11.36 5.28 2.73
N VAL A 140 11.79 6.41 3.30
CA VAL A 140 12.00 7.67 2.54
C VAL A 140 13.20 7.58 1.63
N THR A 141 14.26 6.91 2.10
CA THR A 141 15.54 6.79 1.41
C THR A 141 15.68 5.48 0.64
N MET A 142 14.86 4.49 0.95
CA MET A 142 14.90 3.16 0.35
C MET A 142 13.48 2.62 0.20
N ILE A 143 13.04 2.43 -1.03
CA ILE A 143 11.66 2.03 -1.35
C ILE A 143 11.25 0.72 -0.68
N ASN A 144 12.15 -0.24 -0.56
CA ASN A 144 11.93 -1.57 0.00
C ASN A 144 12.41 -1.72 1.44
N ARG A 145 12.50 -0.62 2.21
CA ARG A 145 12.84 -0.69 3.63
C ARG A 145 11.68 -1.21 4.45
N PHE A 146 11.90 -2.32 5.14
CA PHE A 146 10.92 -2.84 6.10
C PHE A 146 10.92 -2.02 7.39
N ILE A 147 9.77 -1.47 7.74
CA ILE A 147 9.52 -0.82 9.03
C ILE A 147 8.37 -1.57 9.71
N PHE A 148 8.69 -2.17 10.85
CA PHE A 148 7.78 -2.97 11.68
C PHE A 148 7.45 -2.25 13.00
N PRO A 149 6.42 -2.69 13.75
CA PRO A 149 6.21 -2.23 15.12
C PRO A 149 7.47 -2.40 16.00
N SER A 150 8.21 -3.50 15.79
CA SER A 150 9.45 -3.83 16.51
C SER A 150 10.69 -3.06 16.04
N THR A 151 10.64 -2.32 14.93
CA THR A 151 11.76 -1.48 14.48
C THR A 151 12.11 -0.45 15.54
N PRO A 152 13.40 -0.25 15.89
CA PRO A 152 13.81 0.70 16.91
C PRO A 152 13.25 2.11 16.65
N ALA A 153 12.80 2.78 17.72
CA ALA A 153 12.22 4.13 17.61
C ALA A 153 13.17 5.14 16.95
N ALA A 154 14.48 5.00 17.18
CA ALA A 154 15.49 5.86 16.53
C ALA A 154 15.51 5.74 15.00
N GLU A 155 15.30 4.54 14.46
CA GLU A 155 15.22 4.33 13.02
C GLU A 155 13.93 4.92 12.44
N LYS A 156 12.79 4.70 13.09
CA LYS A 156 11.52 5.32 12.71
C LYS A 156 11.60 6.86 12.79
N SER A 157 12.25 7.40 13.81
CA SER A 157 12.47 8.85 13.96
C SER A 157 13.29 9.40 12.80
N ALA A 158 14.36 8.73 12.39
CA ALA A 158 15.18 9.15 11.25
C ALA A 158 14.39 9.19 9.94
N GLU A 159 13.51 8.20 9.68
CA GLU A 159 12.62 8.19 8.52
C GLU A 159 11.59 9.34 8.58
N LEU A 160 10.99 9.60 9.76
CA LEU A 160 10.05 10.71 9.97
C LEU A 160 10.72 12.08 9.77
N GLU A 161 11.97 12.24 10.20
CA GLU A 161 12.76 13.45 9.95
C GLU A 161 13.05 13.63 8.46
N ALA A 162 13.48 12.56 7.77
CA ALA A 162 13.73 12.58 6.34
C ALA A 162 12.44 12.85 5.54
N ALA A 163 11.29 12.39 6.04
CA ALA A 163 9.99 12.64 5.42
C ALA A 163 9.58 14.11 5.46
N LYS A 164 10.05 14.89 6.44
CA LYS A 164 9.66 16.29 6.67
C LYS A 164 8.13 16.47 6.75
N ALA A 165 7.46 15.54 7.45
CA ALA A 165 6.02 15.50 7.59
C ALA A 165 5.64 15.20 9.05
N ASP A 166 4.43 15.60 9.46
CA ASP A 166 3.88 15.31 10.78
C ASP A 166 3.40 13.85 10.84
N VAL A 167 2.94 13.33 9.71
CA VAL A 167 2.44 11.96 9.56
C VAL A 167 3.07 11.30 8.33
N VAL A 168 3.62 10.11 8.52
CA VAL A 168 4.02 9.21 7.44
C VAL A 168 2.99 8.09 7.32
N VAL A 169 2.48 7.89 6.12
CA VAL A 169 1.70 6.70 5.74
C VAL A 169 2.62 5.82 4.91
N ALA A 170 2.88 4.59 5.38
CA ALA A 170 3.82 3.67 4.73
C ALA A 170 3.18 2.30 4.48
N GLY A 171 3.72 1.56 3.53
CA GLY A 171 3.34 0.19 3.16
C GLY A 171 4.47 -0.82 3.40
N HIS A 172 4.73 -1.64 2.37
CA HIS A 172 5.81 -2.63 2.21
C HIS A 172 5.84 -3.74 3.26
N SER A 173 5.89 -3.42 4.57
CA SER A 173 5.98 -4.45 5.62
C SER A 173 4.72 -5.31 5.78
N GLY A 174 3.61 -4.91 5.18
CA GLY A 174 2.34 -5.65 5.15
C GLY A 174 1.58 -5.71 6.48
N LEU A 175 2.18 -5.29 7.59
CA LEU A 175 1.55 -5.35 8.91
C LEU A 175 0.85 -4.03 9.26
N PRO A 176 -0.43 -4.09 9.69
CA PRO A 176 -1.16 -2.90 10.09
C PRO A 176 -0.69 -2.42 11.47
N PHE A 177 -0.26 -1.17 11.58
CA PHE A 177 0.05 -0.54 12.87
C PHE A 177 0.06 0.99 12.78
N GLY A 178 -0.11 1.65 13.92
CA GLY A 178 0.08 3.08 14.08
C GLY A 178 0.84 3.36 15.36
N GLU A 179 1.80 4.30 15.32
CA GLU A 179 2.67 4.61 16.46
C GLU A 179 3.09 6.07 16.46
N THR A 180 3.03 6.69 17.62
CA THR A 180 3.62 8.03 17.84
C THR A 180 5.12 7.88 18.13
N VAL A 181 5.95 8.54 17.33
CA VAL A 181 7.40 8.57 17.49
C VAL A 181 7.86 10.02 17.47
N ALA A 182 8.46 10.51 18.55
CA ALA A 182 8.97 11.87 18.65
C ALA A 182 7.97 12.95 18.19
N GLU A 183 6.75 12.93 18.71
CA GLU A 183 5.63 13.85 18.41
C GLU A 183 5.07 13.77 16.97
N ARG A 184 5.58 12.89 16.15
CA ARG A 184 5.08 12.57 14.81
C ARG A 184 4.39 11.21 14.78
N TYR A 185 3.70 10.90 13.71
CA TYR A 185 2.94 9.65 13.62
C TYR A 185 3.38 8.81 12.43
N TRP A 186 3.66 7.53 12.68
CA TRP A 186 3.86 6.51 11.65
C TRP A 186 2.60 5.66 11.53
N PHE A 187 2.07 5.53 10.33
CA PHE A 187 0.86 4.76 10.07
C PHE A 187 1.07 3.80 8.91
N ASN A 188 0.94 2.50 9.16
CA ASN A 188 0.89 1.49 8.14
C ASN A 188 -0.52 0.90 8.11
N PRO A 189 -1.29 1.07 7.03
CA PRO A 189 -2.66 0.56 6.94
C PRO A 189 -2.74 -0.96 6.80
N GLY A 190 -1.60 -1.65 6.64
CA GLY A 190 -1.54 -3.06 6.27
C GLY A 190 -1.74 -3.27 4.78
N VAL A 191 -2.02 -4.49 4.39
CA VAL A 191 -2.24 -4.91 3.00
C VAL A 191 -3.59 -5.60 2.86
N ILE A 192 -4.20 -5.47 1.69
CA ILE A 192 -5.51 -6.09 1.42
C ILE A 192 -5.40 -7.45 0.74
N GLY A 193 -4.32 -7.69 0.00
CA GLY A 193 -4.18 -8.87 -0.87
C GLY A 193 -3.74 -10.15 -0.16
N MET A 194 -3.22 -10.05 1.06
CA MET A 194 -2.78 -11.19 1.87
C MET A 194 -3.11 -10.98 3.35
N PRO A 195 -3.33 -12.07 4.12
CA PRO A 195 -3.59 -11.98 5.56
C PRO A 195 -2.32 -11.56 6.34
N ALA A 196 -2.52 -10.86 7.45
CA ALA A 196 -1.43 -10.37 8.32
C ALA A 196 -0.92 -11.42 9.34
N ASN A 197 -1.09 -12.72 9.09
CA ASN A 197 -0.77 -13.82 10.01
C ASN A 197 -1.49 -13.72 11.38
N ASP A 198 -2.68 -13.18 11.40
CA ASP A 198 -3.49 -12.97 12.60
C ASP A 198 -4.57 -14.04 12.82
N GLY A 199 -4.47 -15.15 12.08
CA GLY A 199 -5.38 -16.29 12.16
C GLY A 199 -6.67 -16.15 11.36
N THR A 200 -6.78 -15.09 10.54
CA THR A 200 -7.91 -14.88 9.62
C THR A 200 -7.43 -14.79 8.17
N THR A 201 -8.36 -14.84 7.22
CA THR A 201 -8.09 -14.61 5.80
C THR A 201 -8.27 -13.14 5.40
N ASP A 202 -8.70 -12.28 6.34
CA ASP A 202 -9.00 -10.88 6.07
C ASP A 202 -7.76 -10.08 5.71
N GLY A 203 -7.91 -9.13 4.80
CA GLY A 203 -6.95 -8.06 4.59
C GLY A 203 -7.11 -6.92 5.61
N TRP A 204 -6.26 -5.89 5.50
CA TRP A 204 -6.32 -4.71 6.36
C TRP A 204 -6.24 -3.42 5.54
N PHE A 205 -6.96 -2.40 6.01
CA PHE A 205 -6.88 -1.03 5.49
C PHE A 205 -7.01 -0.02 6.63
N GLY A 206 -6.64 1.23 6.37
CA GLY A 206 -6.69 2.31 7.33
C GLY A 206 -7.69 3.39 6.94
N ILE A 207 -8.29 4.04 7.95
CA ILE A 207 -9.09 5.25 7.77
C ILE A 207 -8.52 6.34 8.66
N ILE A 208 -8.26 7.50 8.08
CA ILE A 208 -7.83 8.71 8.77
C ILE A 208 -9.01 9.68 8.75
N THR A 209 -9.55 9.96 9.92
CA THR A 209 -10.75 10.81 10.06
C THR A 209 -10.39 12.13 10.71
N PRO A 210 -10.66 13.27 10.05
CA PRO A 210 -10.64 14.58 10.69
C PRO A 210 -11.79 14.70 11.69
N GLU A 211 -11.48 15.16 12.90
CA GLU A 211 -12.49 15.42 13.95
C GLU A 211 -12.84 16.92 13.99
N SER A 212 -13.95 17.25 14.62
CA SER A 212 -14.46 18.63 14.69
C SER A 212 -13.52 19.61 15.42
N ASP A 213 -12.64 19.10 16.29
CA ASP A 213 -11.61 19.86 17.00
C ASP A 213 -10.28 19.95 16.26
N SER A 214 -10.25 19.56 14.97
CA SER A 214 -9.06 19.46 14.13
C SER A 214 -8.07 18.37 14.54
N SER A 215 -8.42 17.51 15.48
CA SER A 215 -7.66 16.28 15.75
C SER A 215 -7.86 15.25 14.65
N LEU A 216 -7.03 14.19 14.66
CA LEU A 216 -7.11 13.10 13.69
C LEU A 216 -7.27 11.78 14.41
N THR A 217 -8.24 10.98 13.96
CA THR A 217 -8.39 9.59 14.37
C THR A 217 -7.83 8.67 13.29
N PHE A 218 -6.99 7.71 13.70
CA PHE A 218 -6.41 6.68 12.84
C PHE A 218 -7.03 5.33 13.20
N ALA A 219 -7.78 4.74 12.30
CA ALA A 219 -8.44 3.48 12.53
C ALA A 219 -7.93 2.41 11.55
N LEU A 220 -7.52 1.26 12.09
CA LEU A 220 -7.21 0.06 11.31
C LEU A 220 -8.47 -0.80 11.22
N LYS A 221 -8.81 -1.25 10.02
CA LYS A 221 -10.02 -2.01 9.72
C LYS A 221 -9.69 -3.30 8.99
N ARG A 222 -10.41 -4.36 9.33
CA ARG A 222 -10.36 -5.62 8.58
C ARG A 222 -11.19 -5.52 7.32
N LEU A 223 -10.69 -6.12 6.26
CA LEU A 223 -11.37 -6.27 4.99
C LEU A 223 -11.71 -7.75 4.78
N ALA A 224 -12.95 -8.11 4.97
CA ALA A 224 -13.46 -9.42 4.54
C ALA A 224 -13.69 -9.42 3.02
N TYR A 225 -13.25 -10.48 2.35
CA TYR A 225 -13.43 -10.69 0.91
C TYR A 225 -13.59 -12.19 0.61
N ASP A 226 -13.88 -12.54 -0.62
CA ASP A 226 -13.99 -13.93 -1.07
C ASP A 226 -12.61 -14.58 -1.21
N ALA A 227 -12.03 -14.98 -0.07
CA ALA A 227 -10.72 -15.60 -0.01
C ALA A 227 -10.70 -17.00 -0.64
N GLU A 228 -11.84 -17.71 -0.70
CA GLU A 228 -11.93 -19.01 -1.36
C GLU A 228 -11.78 -18.87 -2.88
N SER A 229 -12.49 -17.91 -3.49
CA SER A 229 -12.34 -17.61 -4.91
C SER A 229 -10.93 -17.13 -5.26
N ALA A 230 -10.34 -16.25 -4.42
CA ALA A 230 -8.97 -15.78 -4.61
C ALA A 230 -7.97 -16.94 -4.57
N ALA A 231 -8.09 -17.86 -3.61
CA ALA A 231 -7.24 -19.05 -3.49
C ALA A 231 -7.44 -20.04 -4.65
N ALA A 232 -8.67 -20.21 -5.13
CA ALA A 232 -8.97 -21.09 -6.26
C ALA A 232 -8.31 -20.59 -7.55
N SER A 233 -8.16 -19.27 -7.72
CA SER A 233 -7.49 -18.67 -8.89
C SER A 233 -5.98 -18.94 -8.94
N LEU A 234 -5.36 -19.37 -7.81
CA LEU A 234 -3.94 -19.73 -7.73
C LEU A 234 -3.64 -21.18 -8.17
N GLN A 235 -4.65 -22.01 -8.45
CA GLN A 235 -4.52 -23.42 -8.84
C GLN A 235 -4.49 -23.56 -10.37
#